data_2740b24364105f08e327e145cdc156e3
#
_entry.id   2740b24364105f08e327e145cdc156e3
#
_cell.length_a   1.000
_cell.length_b   1.000
_cell.length_c   1.000
_cell.angle_alpha   90.00
_cell.angle_beta   90.00
_cell.angle_gamma   90.00
#
_symmetry.space_group_name_H-M   'P 1'
#
loop_
_entity.id
_entity.type
_entity.pdbx_description
1 polymer ?
#
loop_
_entity_poly.entity_id
_entity_poly.type
_entity_poly.pdbx_seq_one_letter_code
_entity_poly.pdbx_strand_id
1 'polypeptide(L)'
;FLPKLGWLRFRKSREVLGVVKNVTVSQSSGRWFVSIQTEREVAVPAPTGGAVGIDLGVARFATLSDGSYLAPLNSVRTHQAALRKAQQAMSRKVKFSNNWKKAKARVQKRQAHIANARRDYLHKASTTISQNHALVVLEDLQVGNMSRSARGSAEQPGRHVRQKSGLNRSILDQGWYEFRRQLDYKLAWRGAHLVVVPPHNTSRTCPECGHVAAGNRRSQAHFACVECGYQANADQVAAINVLRAGHARFACEVSGAVRPPAAGTHRSDSGVAQRRA
;
A
#
# COMPACT_ATOMS: atom_id res chain seq x y z
N PHE A 1 21.02 -5.32 -27.41
CA PHE A 1 20.66 -6.46 -28.25
C PHE A 1 19.69 -7.40 -27.53
N LEU A 2 18.61 -7.80 -28.17
CA LEU A 2 17.71 -8.83 -27.67
C LEU A 2 17.71 -10.01 -28.64
N PRO A 3 17.89 -11.26 -28.15
CA PRO A 3 17.78 -12.44 -29.00
C PRO A 3 16.44 -12.43 -29.75
N LYS A 4 16.45 -12.76 -31.05
CA LYS A 4 15.30 -12.77 -31.96
C LYS A 4 14.74 -11.40 -32.36
N LEU A 5 15.08 -10.30 -31.69
CA LEU A 5 14.60 -8.95 -31.97
C LEU A 5 15.71 -7.99 -32.45
N GLY A 6 16.97 -8.36 -32.27
CA GLY A 6 18.12 -7.54 -32.64
C GLY A 6 18.37 -6.34 -31.74
N TRP A 7 18.95 -5.28 -32.29
CA TRP A 7 19.25 -4.04 -31.58
C TRP A 7 17.99 -3.18 -31.42
N LEU A 8 17.71 -2.76 -30.17
CA LEU A 8 16.61 -1.89 -29.83
C LEU A 8 17.12 -0.58 -29.26
N ARG A 9 16.56 0.53 -29.76
CA ARG A 9 16.77 1.85 -29.14
C ARG A 9 15.74 2.11 -28.08
N PHE A 10 16.15 2.61 -26.92
CA PHE A 10 15.25 3.07 -25.86
C PHE A 10 15.67 4.44 -25.35
N ARG A 11 14.71 5.20 -24.84
CA ARG A 11 15.00 6.50 -24.21
C ARG A 11 15.53 6.26 -22.80
N LYS A 12 16.78 6.60 -22.57
CA LYS A 12 17.40 6.58 -21.23
C LYS A 12 16.79 7.72 -20.41
N SER A 13 16.04 7.39 -19.35
CA SER A 13 15.38 8.37 -18.49
C SER A 13 16.23 8.80 -17.30
N ARG A 14 17.22 8.00 -16.94
CA ARG A 14 18.17 8.23 -15.84
C ARG A 14 19.48 7.49 -16.12
N GLU A 15 20.52 7.86 -15.43
CA GLU A 15 21.77 7.14 -15.50
C GLU A 15 21.64 5.72 -14.92
N VAL A 16 22.32 4.78 -15.57
CA VAL A 16 22.37 3.38 -15.12
C VAL A 16 23.66 3.23 -14.32
N LEU A 17 23.52 3.18 -13.00
CA LEU A 17 24.64 3.06 -12.06
C LEU A 17 24.82 1.60 -11.63
N GLY A 18 26.09 1.18 -11.46
CA GLY A 18 26.45 -0.17 -11.04
C GLY A 18 26.52 -1.18 -12.18
N VAL A 19 26.71 -2.45 -11.82
CA VAL A 19 26.82 -3.58 -12.75
C VAL A 19 25.44 -4.04 -13.18
N VAL A 20 25.16 -4.07 -14.48
CA VAL A 20 23.86 -4.56 -15.02
C VAL A 20 23.79 -6.07 -14.83
N LYS A 21 22.77 -6.55 -14.15
CA LYS A 21 22.49 -7.98 -13.90
C LYS A 21 21.41 -8.53 -14.83
N ASN A 22 20.36 -7.76 -15.06
CA ASN A 22 19.23 -8.21 -15.87
C ASN A 22 18.54 -7.04 -16.58
N VAL A 23 17.99 -7.32 -17.76
CA VAL A 23 17.19 -6.37 -18.53
C VAL A 23 15.87 -7.02 -18.93
N THR A 24 14.77 -6.42 -18.55
CA THR A 24 13.44 -6.89 -18.89
C THR A 24 12.74 -5.87 -19.80
N VAL A 25 12.20 -6.35 -20.92
CA VAL A 25 11.35 -5.56 -21.82
C VAL A 25 9.90 -5.98 -21.63
N SER A 26 9.03 -5.03 -21.35
CA SER A 26 7.62 -5.29 -21.14
C SER A 26 6.75 -4.31 -21.90
N GLN A 27 5.49 -4.72 -22.18
CA GLN A 27 4.49 -3.87 -22.79
C GLN A 27 3.30 -3.69 -21.85
N SER A 28 2.90 -2.45 -21.65
CA SER A 28 1.68 -2.12 -20.89
C SER A 28 0.93 -0.98 -21.56
N SER A 29 -0.37 -1.17 -21.79
CA SER A 29 -1.27 -0.17 -22.37
C SER A 29 -0.75 0.47 -23.67
N GLY A 30 -0.14 -0.35 -24.54
CA GLY A 30 0.42 0.08 -25.83
C GLY A 30 1.76 0.80 -25.74
N ARG A 31 2.39 0.86 -24.57
CA ARG A 31 3.75 1.42 -24.38
C ARG A 31 4.73 0.32 -24.01
N TRP A 32 5.95 0.45 -24.52
CA TRP A 32 7.07 -0.41 -24.18
C TRP A 32 7.90 0.20 -23.08
N PHE A 33 8.38 -0.65 -22.18
CA PHE A 33 9.22 -0.28 -21.04
C PHE A 33 10.45 -1.18 -21.00
N VAL A 34 11.58 -0.59 -20.65
CA VAL A 34 12.80 -1.32 -20.34
C VAL A 34 13.07 -1.15 -18.84
N SER A 35 13.20 -2.26 -18.13
CA SER A 35 13.62 -2.32 -16.73
C SER A 35 15.00 -2.91 -16.67
N ILE A 36 15.95 -2.17 -16.09
CA ILE A 36 17.34 -2.57 -15.97
C ILE A 36 17.62 -2.79 -14.49
N GLN A 37 17.94 -4.02 -14.11
CA GLN A 37 18.38 -4.37 -12.78
C GLN A 37 19.89 -4.19 -12.67
N THR A 38 20.32 -3.43 -11.69
CA THR A 38 21.75 -3.21 -11.42
C THR A 38 22.09 -3.59 -9.98
N GLU A 39 23.33 -3.96 -9.77
CA GLU A 39 23.94 -4.19 -8.47
C GLU A 39 25.04 -3.18 -8.24
N ARG A 40 25.04 -2.56 -7.07
CA ARG A 40 26.08 -1.64 -6.64
C ARG A 40 26.21 -1.65 -5.13
N GLU A 41 27.41 -1.46 -4.65
CA GLU A 41 27.67 -1.18 -3.24
C GLU A 41 27.36 0.28 -2.93
N VAL A 42 26.64 0.51 -1.84
CA VAL A 42 26.30 1.85 -1.36
C VAL A 42 26.44 1.85 0.16
N ALA A 43 27.20 2.79 0.68
CA ALA A 43 27.24 3.01 2.12
C ALA A 43 25.84 3.39 2.62
N VAL A 44 25.37 2.70 3.63
CA VAL A 44 24.07 3.01 4.27
C VAL A 44 24.28 4.23 5.16
N PRO A 45 23.57 5.33 4.96
CA PRO A 45 23.73 6.53 5.79
C PRO A 45 23.20 6.28 7.21
N ALA A 46 23.63 7.09 8.17
CA ALA A 46 23.01 7.10 9.48
C ALA A 46 21.54 7.57 9.37
N PRO A 47 20.61 6.92 10.08
CA PRO A 47 19.21 7.30 10.02
C PRO A 47 19.00 8.70 10.62
N THR A 48 18.10 9.47 10.03
CA THR A 48 17.77 10.82 10.47
C THR A 48 16.31 10.93 10.91
N GLY A 49 16.03 11.84 11.84
CA GLY A 49 14.69 12.08 12.37
C GLY A 49 14.29 11.17 13.52
N GLY A 50 13.08 11.39 14.02
CA GLY A 50 12.51 10.64 15.15
C GLY A 50 11.76 9.39 14.76
N ALA A 51 10.99 8.87 15.70
CA ALA A 51 10.09 7.74 15.49
C ALA A 51 8.67 8.24 15.19
N VAL A 52 7.94 7.54 14.33
CA VAL A 52 6.54 7.84 14.02
C VAL A 52 5.69 6.57 13.93
N GLY A 53 4.52 6.60 14.56
CA GLY A 53 3.47 5.61 14.40
C GLY A 53 2.47 6.07 13.34
N ILE A 54 1.96 5.15 12.54
CA ILE A 54 1.06 5.47 11.44
C ILE A 54 -0.17 4.56 11.52
N ASP A 55 -1.35 5.18 11.68
CA ASP A 55 -2.64 4.54 11.49
C ASP A 55 -3.10 4.70 10.04
N LEU A 56 -3.49 3.59 9.39
CA LEU A 56 -3.91 3.56 7.98
C LEU A 56 -5.43 3.47 7.86
N GLY A 57 -6.03 4.45 7.21
CA GLY A 57 -7.48 4.56 7.08
C GLY A 57 -7.99 4.84 5.67
N VAL A 58 -9.31 4.75 5.49
CA VAL A 58 -10.00 5.07 4.22
C VAL A 58 -10.37 6.55 4.15
N ALA A 59 -10.75 7.16 5.29
CA ALA A 59 -11.11 8.57 5.37
C ALA A 59 -9.87 9.47 5.29
N ARG A 60 -8.82 9.10 6.00
CA ARG A 60 -7.46 9.62 5.88
C ARG A 60 -6.59 8.46 5.44
N PHE A 61 -5.73 8.67 4.45
CA PHE A 61 -4.86 7.60 3.96
C PHE A 61 -3.92 7.07 5.06
N ALA A 62 -3.34 8.00 5.80
CA ALA A 62 -2.48 7.74 6.95
C ALA A 62 -2.58 8.89 7.94
N THR A 63 -2.76 8.59 9.21
CA THR A 63 -2.65 9.56 10.32
C THR A 63 -1.38 9.23 11.09
N LEU A 64 -0.55 10.23 11.33
CA LEU A 64 0.72 10.10 12.02
C LEU A 64 0.55 10.42 13.52
N SER A 65 1.42 9.87 14.35
CA SER A 65 1.38 10.07 15.80
C SER A 65 1.65 11.53 16.24
N ASP A 66 2.26 12.35 15.38
CA ASP A 66 2.44 13.78 15.56
C ASP A 66 1.18 14.61 15.28
N GLY A 67 0.07 13.97 14.87
CA GLY A 67 -1.19 14.60 14.52
C GLY A 67 -1.31 15.02 13.06
N SER A 68 -0.26 14.96 12.29
CA SER A 68 -0.32 15.18 10.84
C SER A 68 -1.01 14.03 10.13
N TYR A 69 -1.51 14.27 8.91
CA TYR A 69 -2.16 13.21 8.14
C TYR A 69 -1.95 13.38 6.63
N LEU A 70 -2.05 12.28 5.92
CA LEU A 70 -2.07 12.23 4.47
C LEU A 70 -3.49 12.01 3.97
N ALA A 71 -3.96 12.89 3.09
CA ALA A 71 -5.28 12.76 2.48
C ALA A 71 -5.31 11.59 1.48
N PRO A 72 -6.42 10.83 1.36
CA PRO A 72 -6.53 9.76 0.39
C PRO A 72 -6.61 10.30 -1.03
N LEU A 73 -5.90 9.67 -1.98
CA LEU A 73 -5.93 10.08 -3.37
C LEU A 73 -7.29 9.82 -4.04
N ASN A 74 -8.01 8.76 -3.62
CA ASN A 74 -9.30 8.34 -4.19
C ASN A 74 -9.28 8.22 -5.73
N SER A 75 -8.19 7.68 -6.29
CA SER A 75 -7.94 7.67 -7.73
C SER A 75 -9.03 6.92 -8.53
N VAL A 76 -9.54 5.82 -7.99
CA VAL A 76 -10.66 5.08 -8.62
C VAL A 76 -11.92 5.93 -8.59
N ARG A 77 -12.24 6.57 -7.47
CA ARG A 77 -13.45 7.40 -7.34
C ARG A 77 -13.46 8.55 -8.34
N THR A 78 -12.34 9.25 -8.47
CA THR A 78 -12.18 10.38 -9.39
C THR A 78 -12.36 9.98 -10.85
N HIS A 79 -11.87 8.79 -11.23
CA HIS A 79 -11.92 8.34 -12.63
C HIS A 79 -13.02 7.31 -12.94
N GLN A 80 -13.84 6.94 -11.94
CA GLN A 80 -14.83 5.86 -12.05
C GLN A 80 -15.86 6.10 -13.16
N ALA A 81 -16.40 7.31 -13.27
CA ALA A 81 -17.41 7.62 -14.28
C ALA A 81 -16.84 7.46 -15.71
N ALA A 82 -15.65 7.97 -15.94
CA ALA A 82 -14.98 7.86 -17.23
C ALA A 82 -14.56 6.41 -17.57
N LEU A 83 -14.13 5.63 -16.58
CA LEU A 83 -13.82 4.22 -16.74
C LEU A 83 -15.09 3.43 -17.05
N ARG A 84 -16.19 3.64 -16.31
CA ARG A 84 -17.50 3.00 -16.57
C ARG A 84 -18.00 3.28 -17.98
N LYS A 85 -17.96 4.53 -18.43
CA LYS A 85 -18.35 4.91 -19.81
C LYS A 85 -17.50 4.17 -20.85
N ALA A 86 -16.20 4.06 -20.65
CA ALA A 86 -15.31 3.32 -21.55
C ALA A 86 -15.60 1.81 -21.56
N GLN A 87 -15.89 1.20 -20.40
CA GLN A 87 -16.27 -0.20 -20.28
C GLN A 87 -17.61 -0.49 -20.96
N GLN A 88 -18.62 0.36 -20.78
CA GLN A 88 -19.91 0.26 -21.46
C GLN A 88 -19.77 0.39 -22.98
N ALA A 89 -18.93 1.32 -23.45
CA ALA A 89 -18.65 1.44 -24.88
C ALA A 89 -17.96 0.19 -25.45
N MET A 90 -17.09 -0.46 -24.68
CA MET A 90 -16.45 -1.72 -25.06
C MET A 90 -17.44 -2.89 -25.09
N SER A 91 -18.33 -3.01 -24.09
CA SER A 91 -19.30 -4.11 -23.99
C SER A 91 -20.33 -4.14 -25.12
N ARG A 92 -20.59 -2.96 -25.73
CA ARG A 92 -21.51 -2.84 -26.88
C ARG A 92 -20.88 -3.23 -28.22
N LYS A 93 -19.60 -3.65 -28.26
CA LYS A 93 -18.90 -4.02 -29.46
C LYS A 93 -18.80 -5.53 -29.59
N VAL A 94 -18.84 -6.03 -30.82
CA VAL A 94 -18.60 -7.45 -31.11
C VAL A 94 -17.21 -7.82 -30.61
N LYS A 95 -17.13 -8.80 -29.72
CA LYS A 95 -15.90 -9.24 -29.06
C LYS A 95 -14.86 -9.64 -30.13
N PHE A 96 -13.61 -9.21 -29.92
CA PHE A 96 -12.48 -9.41 -30.81
C PHE A 96 -12.50 -8.63 -32.16
N SER A 97 -13.57 -7.92 -32.50
CA SER A 97 -13.57 -7.02 -33.65
C SER A 97 -12.55 -5.88 -33.49
N ASN A 98 -12.17 -5.23 -34.60
CA ASN A 98 -11.25 -4.08 -34.54
C ASN A 98 -11.79 -2.92 -33.67
N ASN A 99 -13.11 -2.69 -33.72
CA ASN A 99 -13.76 -1.68 -32.88
C ASN A 99 -13.72 -2.06 -31.41
N TRP A 100 -13.88 -3.33 -31.05
CA TRP A 100 -13.71 -3.82 -29.70
C TRP A 100 -12.26 -3.68 -29.21
N LYS A 101 -11.27 -4.03 -30.06
CA LYS A 101 -9.84 -3.86 -29.73
C LYS A 101 -9.50 -2.40 -29.44
N LYS A 102 -10.00 -1.45 -30.25
CA LYS A 102 -9.84 -0.01 -30.01
C LYS A 102 -10.51 0.43 -28.69
N ALA A 103 -11.72 -0.06 -28.40
CA ALA A 103 -12.41 0.24 -27.14
C ALA A 103 -11.69 -0.37 -25.93
N LYS A 104 -11.19 -1.60 -26.02
CA LYS A 104 -10.37 -2.27 -25.00
C LYS A 104 -9.11 -1.46 -24.68
N ALA A 105 -8.41 -0.98 -25.69
CA ALA A 105 -7.22 -0.15 -25.50
C ALA A 105 -7.54 1.15 -24.73
N ARG A 106 -8.70 1.77 -24.96
CA ARG A 106 -9.16 2.95 -24.18
C ARG A 106 -9.40 2.60 -22.72
N VAL A 107 -10.03 1.46 -22.42
CA VAL A 107 -10.24 0.97 -21.04
C VAL A 107 -8.89 0.72 -20.36
N GLN A 108 -7.98 0.00 -21.01
CA GLN A 108 -6.63 -0.28 -20.50
C GLN A 108 -5.85 1.00 -20.21
N LYS A 109 -5.91 2.01 -21.10
CA LYS A 109 -5.25 3.31 -20.90
C LYS A 109 -5.78 4.03 -19.65
N ARG A 110 -7.10 3.98 -19.40
CA ARG A 110 -7.69 4.60 -18.20
C ARG A 110 -7.32 3.86 -16.93
N GLN A 111 -7.33 2.52 -16.94
CA GLN A 111 -6.88 1.71 -15.82
C GLN A 111 -5.40 1.96 -15.49
N ALA A 112 -4.54 2.04 -16.52
CA ALA A 112 -3.14 2.37 -16.35
C ALA A 112 -2.93 3.77 -15.76
N HIS A 113 -3.74 4.75 -16.16
CA HIS A 113 -3.69 6.10 -15.58
C HIS A 113 -4.02 6.09 -14.08
N ILE A 114 -5.11 5.40 -13.67
CA ILE A 114 -5.48 5.24 -12.27
C ILE A 114 -4.35 4.56 -11.46
N ALA A 115 -3.81 3.46 -11.99
CA ALA A 115 -2.73 2.73 -11.34
C ALA A 115 -1.45 3.56 -11.19
N ASN A 116 -1.10 4.34 -12.21
CA ASN A 116 0.08 5.19 -12.21
C ASN A 116 -0.07 6.38 -11.24
N ALA A 117 -1.25 7.02 -11.21
CA ALA A 117 -1.53 8.10 -10.26
C ALA A 117 -1.41 7.60 -8.80
N ARG A 118 -1.97 6.43 -8.49
CA ARG A 118 -1.83 5.80 -7.18
C ARG A 118 -0.37 5.48 -6.86
N ARG A 119 0.36 4.89 -7.80
CA ARG A 119 1.78 4.56 -7.59
C ARG A 119 2.63 5.82 -7.33
N ASP A 120 2.42 6.89 -8.09
CA ASP A 120 3.11 8.17 -7.88
C ASP A 120 2.82 8.75 -6.49
N TYR A 121 1.55 8.76 -6.09
CA TYR A 121 1.15 9.18 -4.75
C TYR A 121 1.85 8.38 -3.65
N LEU A 122 1.83 7.04 -3.74
CA LEU A 122 2.47 6.17 -2.76
C LEU A 122 3.98 6.39 -2.71
N HIS A 123 4.62 6.60 -3.87
CA HIS A 123 6.05 6.89 -3.93
C HIS A 123 6.39 8.23 -3.27
N LYS A 124 5.60 9.27 -3.47
CA LYS A 124 5.78 10.57 -2.83
C LYS A 124 5.60 10.45 -1.31
N ALA A 125 4.48 9.89 -0.87
CA ALA A 125 4.17 9.71 0.54
C ALA A 125 5.26 8.89 1.27
N SER A 126 5.62 7.72 0.74
CA SER A 126 6.64 6.87 1.36
C SER A 126 8.04 7.49 1.32
N THR A 127 8.37 8.30 0.31
CA THR A 127 9.64 9.03 0.25
C THR A 127 9.70 10.09 1.36
N THR A 128 8.69 10.94 1.47
CA THR A 128 8.63 11.97 2.52
C THR A 128 8.75 11.36 3.91
N ILE A 129 7.99 10.30 4.20
CA ILE A 129 8.05 9.64 5.50
C ILE A 129 9.43 9.04 5.76
N SER A 130 10.02 8.32 4.80
CA SER A 130 11.33 7.70 4.96
C SER A 130 12.49 8.70 5.04
N GLN A 131 12.30 9.93 4.59
CA GLN A 131 13.30 11.00 4.70
C GLN A 131 13.31 11.65 6.08
N ASN A 132 12.17 11.68 6.77
CA ASN A 132 11.97 12.45 7.97
C ASN A 132 11.99 11.60 9.25
N HIS A 133 12.04 10.26 9.15
CA HIS A 133 11.92 9.39 10.32
C HIS A 133 12.93 8.24 10.28
N ALA A 134 13.60 8.02 11.42
CA ALA A 134 14.52 6.91 11.65
C ALA A 134 13.79 5.60 12.01
N LEU A 135 12.59 5.69 12.59
CA LEU A 135 11.75 4.55 12.93
C LEU A 135 10.31 4.83 12.49
N VAL A 136 9.77 3.97 11.66
CA VAL A 136 8.37 4.01 11.24
C VAL A 136 7.66 2.76 11.75
N VAL A 137 6.53 2.95 12.41
CA VAL A 137 5.71 1.85 12.91
C VAL A 137 4.37 1.83 12.19
N LEU A 138 3.99 0.67 11.64
CA LEU A 138 2.72 0.43 10.95
C LEU A 138 1.93 -0.68 11.61
N GLU A 139 0.61 -0.65 11.45
CA GLU A 139 -0.23 -1.81 11.76
C GLU A 139 -0.11 -2.91 10.70
N ASP A 140 -0.15 -4.18 11.14
CA ASP A 140 -0.19 -5.35 10.26
C ASP A 140 -1.60 -5.59 9.71
N LEU A 141 -2.02 -4.74 8.79
CA LEU A 141 -3.35 -4.82 8.20
C LEU A 141 -3.46 -6.00 7.24
N GLN A 142 -4.37 -6.92 7.55
CA GLN A 142 -4.70 -8.07 6.71
C GLN A 142 -5.67 -7.66 5.58
N VAL A 143 -5.17 -6.91 4.58
CA VAL A 143 -5.97 -6.32 3.49
C VAL A 143 -6.81 -7.37 2.76
N GLY A 144 -6.28 -8.58 2.55
CA GLY A 144 -7.02 -9.70 1.94
C GLY A 144 -8.28 -10.07 2.74
N ASN A 145 -8.16 -10.15 4.07
CA ASN A 145 -9.29 -10.45 4.95
C ASN A 145 -10.27 -9.27 5.00
N MET A 146 -9.76 -8.04 5.09
CA MET A 146 -10.58 -6.82 5.11
C MET A 146 -11.41 -6.66 3.84
N SER A 147 -10.90 -7.10 2.69
CA SER A 147 -11.56 -6.98 1.38
C SER A 147 -12.32 -8.22 0.93
N ARG A 148 -12.55 -9.19 1.80
CA ARG A 148 -13.38 -10.39 1.48
C ARG A 148 -14.79 -9.99 1.03
N SER A 149 -15.32 -10.75 0.07
CA SER A 149 -16.70 -10.57 -0.41
C SER A 149 -17.69 -10.94 0.69
N ALA A 150 -18.77 -10.17 0.79
CA ALA A 150 -19.92 -10.49 1.65
C ALA A 150 -21.06 -11.18 0.88
N ARG A 151 -20.80 -11.73 -0.31
CA ARG A 151 -21.83 -12.27 -1.20
C ARG A 151 -22.55 -13.51 -0.61
N GLY A 152 -21.86 -14.31 0.21
CA GLY A 152 -22.38 -15.58 0.71
C GLY A 152 -22.47 -16.66 -0.37
N SER A 153 -23.18 -17.73 -0.07
CA SER A 153 -23.55 -18.81 -1.00
C SER A 153 -24.99 -18.68 -1.48
N ALA A 154 -25.45 -19.62 -2.32
CA ALA A 154 -26.86 -19.67 -2.74
C ALA A 154 -27.77 -20.02 -1.57
N GLU A 155 -27.32 -20.90 -0.66
CA GLU A 155 -28.06 -21.37 0.52
C GLU A 155 -28.05 -20.32 1.64
N GLN A 156 -26.98 -19.53 1.75
CA GLN A 156 -26.81 -18.49 2.76
C GLN A 156 -26.38 -17.17 2.08
N PRO A 157 -27.33 -16.41 1.51
CA PRO A 157 -27.04 -15.14 0.86
C PRO A 157 -26.44 -14.12 1.84
N GLY A 158 -25.41 -13.43 1.41
CA GLY A 158 -24.75 -12.43 2.22
C GLY A 158 -25.59 -11.17 2.42
N ARG A 159 -25.38 -10.46 3.53
CA ARG A 159 -26.03 -9.19 3.86
C ARG A 159 -25.15 -8.00 3.49
N HIS A 160 -25.76 -6.86 3.18
CA HIS A 160 -25.06 -5.60 2.88
C HIS A 160 -23.98 -5.69 1.78
N VAL A 161 -24.17 -6.57 0.79
CA VAL A 161 -23.19 -6.89 -0.26
C VAL A 161 -22.74 -5.63 -1.03
N ARG A 162 -23.68 -4.71 -1.34
CA ARG A 162 -23.36 -3.46 -2.07
C ARG A 162 -22.49 -2.53 -1.25
N GLN A 163 -22.81 -2.32 0.04
CA GLN A 163 -22.03 -1.50 0.97
C GLN A 163 -20.62 -2.09 1.15
N LYS A 164 -20.53 -3.41 1.39
CA LYS A 164 -19.26 -4.10 1.53
C LYS A 164 -18.43 -4.03 0.25
N SER A 165 -19.04 -4.17 -0.92
CA SER A 165 -18.35 -4.00 -2.21
C SER A 165 -17.81 -2.58 -2.40
N GLY A 166 -18.55 -1.56 -1.97
CA GLY A 166 -18.10 -0.16 -1.96
C GLY A 166 -16.90 0.04 -1.05
N LEU A 167 -16.96 -0.47 0.19
CA LEU A 167 -15.86 -0.42 1.16
C LEU A 167 -14.62 -1.17 0.65
N ASN A 168 -14.79 -2.38 0.11
CA ASN A 168 -13.69 -3.15 -0.46
C ASN A 168 -12.96 -2.39 -1.56
N ARG A 169 -13.71 -1.71 -2.45
CA ARG A 169 -13.14 -0.85 -3.48
C ARG A 169 -12.32 0.29 -2.89
N SER A 170 -12.83 0.95 -1.85
CA SER A 170 -12.12 2.03 -1.17
C SER A 170 -10.84 1.52 -0.49
N ILE A 171 -10.88 0.38 0.18
CA ILE A 171 -9.72 -0.27 0.81
C ILE A 171 -8.65 -0.61 -0.25
N LEU A 172 -9.05 -1.27 -1.34
CA LEU A 172 -8.13 -1.68 -2.40
C LEU A 172 -7.55 -0.48 -3.18
N ASP A 173 -8.26 0.65 -3.23
CA ASP A 173 -7.76 1.87 -3.88
C ASP A 173 -6.65 2.55 -3.07
N GLN A 174 -6.57 2.33 -1.75
CA GLN A 174 -5.50 2.90 -0.93
C GLN A 174 -4.13 2.31 -1.29
N GLY A 175 -4.02 1.01 -1.53
CA GLY A 175 -2.77 0.36 -1.87
C GLY A 175 -1.81 0.21 -0.68
N TRP A 176 -2.32 -0.03 0.53
CA TRP A 176 -1.53 -0.12 1.77
C TRP A 176 -0.42 -1.16 1.72
N TYR A 177 -0.64 -2.31 1.05
CA TYR A 177 0.43 -3.30 0.86
C TYR A 177 1.64 -2.72 0.11
N GLU A 178 1.38 -2.01 -1.00
CA GLU A 178 2.44 -1.37 -1.79
C GLU A 178 3.10 -0.23 -1.03
N PHE A 179 2.34 0.52 -0.23
CA PHE A 179 2.87 1.56 0.64
C PHE A 179 3.85 1.00 1.68
N ARG A 180 3.46 -0.08 2.39
CA ARG A 180 4.33 -0.80 3.33
C ARG A 180 5.59 -1.29 2.64
N ARG A 181 5.45 -1.95 1.47
CA ARG A 181 6.59 -2.43 0.69
C ARG A 181 7.55 -1.30 0.29
N GLN A 182 7.01 -0.13 -0.06
CA GLN A 182 7.82 1.03 -0.41
C GLN A 182 8.51 1.66 0.79
N LEU A 183 7.88 1.72 1.94
CA LEU A 183 8.51 2.16 3.19
C LEU A 183 9.64 1.22 3.59
N ASP A 184 9.41 -0.08 3.54
CA ASP A 184 10.38 -1.10 3.92
C ASP A 184 11.73 -0.91 3.21
N TYR A 185 11.77 -0.96 1.88
CA TYR A 185 13.05 -0.80 1.17
C TYR A 185 13.62 0.61 1.23
N LYS A 186 12.77 1.66 1.31
CA LYS A 186 13.26 3.04 1.38
C LYS A 186 13.89 3.36 2.73
N LEU A 187 13.31 2.87 3.82
CA LEU A 187 13.88 2.98 5.15
C LEU A 187 15.19 2.19 5.24
N ALA A 188 15.23 0.94 4.75
CA ALA A 188 16.46 0.15 4.70
C ALA A 188 17.58 0.87 3.92
N TRP A 189 17.28 1.51 2.81
CA TRP A 189 18.26 2.32 2.06
C TRP A 189 18.77 3.55 2.81
N ARG A 190 18.10 3.96 3.87
CA ARG A 190 18.45 5.12 4.71
C ARG A 190 18.96 4.73 6.09
N GLY A 191 19.22 3.44 6.34
CA GLY A 191 19.62 2.93 7.64
C GLY A 191 18.53 3.04 8.71
N ALA A 192 17.29 3.33 8.31
CA ALA A 192 16.13 3.48 9.17
C ALA A 192 15.32 2.17 9.23
N HIS A 193 14.41 2.08 10.19
CA HIS A 193 13.69 0.84 10.50
C HIS A 193 12.20 0.95 10.25
N LEU A 194 11.59 -0.14 9.74
CA LEU A 194 10.16 -0.36 9.70
C LEU A 194 9.80 -1.44 10.70
N VAL A 195 8.94 -1.10 11.65
CA VAL A 195 8.35 -2.07 12.59
C VAL A 195 6.87 -2.22 12.29
N VAL A 196 6.38 -3.45 12.32
CA VAL A 196 4.97 -3.75 12.05
C VAL A 196 4.37 -4.39 13.29
N VAL A 197 3.26 -3.83 13.79
CA VAL A 197 2.61 -4.26 15.03
C VAL A 197 1.20 -4.80 14.76
N PRO A 198 0.70 -5.76 15.57
CA PRO A 198 -0.67 -6.22 15.47
C PRO A 198 -1.67 -5.07 15.70
N PRO A 199 -2.78 -5.00 14.94
CA PRO A 199 -3.80 -3.95 15.08
C PRO A 199 -4.75 -4.17 16.26
N HIS A 200 -4.27 -4.76 17.35
CA HIS A 200 -5.12 -5.15 18.48
C HIS A 200 -5.26 -4.02 19.47
N ASN A 201 -6.51 -3.54 19.68
CA ASN A 201 -6.88 -2.48 20.63
C ASN A 201 -6.20 -1.12 20.43
N THR A 202 -5.44 -0.89 19.36
CA THR A 202 -4.76 0.39 19.09
C THR A 202 -5.71 1.58 19.15
N SER A 203 -6.94 1.44 18.62
CA SER A 203 -7.97 2.48 18.61
C SER A 203 -8.84 2.54 19.90
N ARG A 204 -8.61 1.68 20.88
CA ARG A 204 -9.41 1.57 22.11
C ARG A 204 -8.63 1.80 23.40
N THR A 205 -7.31 1.78 23.30
CA THR A 205 -6.41 2.02 24.45
C THR A 205 -6.23 3.52 24.67
N CYS A 206 -6.43 3.97 25.88
CA CYS A 206 -6.15 5.36 26.24
C CYS A 206 -4.64 5.60 26.28
N PRO A 207 -4.12 6.63 25.58
CA PRO A 207 -2.70 6.94 25.62
C PRO A 207 -2.27 7.57 26.96
N GLU A 208 -3.16 8.10 27.78
CA GLU A 208 -2.80 8.66 29.09
C GLU A 208 -2.78 7.60 30.19
N CYS A 209 -3.90 6.93 30.44
CA CYS A 209 -4.02 6.00 31.56
C CYS A 209 -3.89 4.51 31.20
N GLY A 210 -3.77 4.15 29.91
CA GLY A 210 -3.68 2.77 29.46
C GLY A 210 -5.00 1.98 29.47
N HIS A 211 -6.11 2.57 29.96
CA HIS A 211 -7.41 1.89 30.02
C HIS A 211 -7.90 1.46 28.64
N VAL A 212 -8.34 0.20 28.52
CA VAL A 212 -8.81 -0.41 27.27
C VAL A 212 -10.29 -0.69 27.34
N ALA A 213 -11.10 0.07 26.60
CA ALA A 213 -12.54 -0.14 26.55
C ALA A 213 -13.12 0.19 25.16
N ALA A 214 -14.17 -0.55 24.77
CA ALA A 214 -14.90 -0.24 23.55
C ALA A 214 -15.56 1.15 23.61
N GLY A 215 -16.01 1.58 24.79
CA GLY A 215 -16.62 2.88 25.05
C GLY A 215 -15.67 4.08 24.89
N ASN A 216 -14.34 3.87 24.87
CA ASN A 216 -13.38 4.91 24.63
C ASN A 216 -13.48 5.49 23.21
N ARG A 217 -13.88 4.69 22.21
CA ARG A 217 -14.10 5.14 20.83
C ARG A 217 -15.57 5.42 20.60
N ARG A 218 -16.00 6.65 20.87
CA ARG A 218 -17.42 7.07 20.71
C ARG A 218 -17.87 7.16 19.27
N SER A 219 -16.94 7.51 18.36
CA SER A 219 -17.20 7.55 16.91
C SER A 219 -15.92 7.22 16.12
N GLN A 220 -16.01 7.26 14.81
CA GLN A 220 -14.81 7.05 13.97
C GLN A 220 -13.74 8.13 14.19
N ALA A 221 -14.13 9.34 14.50
CA ALA A 221 -13.22 10.47 14.68
C ALA A 221 -12.99 10.88 16.14
N HIS A 222 -13.87 10.46 17.06
CA HIS A 222 -13.85 10.96 18.44
C HIS A 222 -13.50 9.85 19.42
N PHE A 223 -12.39 10.04 20.13
CA PHE A 223 -11.96 9.25 21.28
C PHE A 223 -12.23 10.02 22.58
N ALA A 224 -12.82 9.36 23.57
CA ALA A 224 -12.99 9.89 24.93
C ALA A 224 -12.85 8.75 25.92
N CYS A 225 -11.79 8.76 26.72
CA CYS A 225 -11.55 7.73 27.72
C CYS A 225 -12.65 7.75 28.78
N VAL A 226 -13.26 6.60 29.02
CA VAL A 226 -14.32 6.46 30.04
C VAL A 226 -13.75 6.46 31.46
N GLU A 227 -12.44 6.22 31.63
CA GLU A 227 -11.78 6.18 32.93
C GLU A 227 -11.22 7.55 33.33
N CYS A 228 -10.33 8.14 32.52
CA CYS A 228 -9.63 9.38 32.87
C CYS A 228 -10.16 10.64 32.17
N GLY A 229 -11.16 10.51 31.28
CA GLY A 229 -11.73 11.65 30.57
C GLY A 229 -10.87 12.22 29.43
N TYR A 230 -9.70 11.66 29.13
CA TYR A 230 -8.85 12.12 28.03
C TYR A 230 -9.60 12.10 26.69
N GLN A 231 -9.53 13.18 25.93
CA GLN A 231 -10.22 13.33 24.63
C GLN A 231 -9.24 13.70 23.52
N ALA A 232 -9.39 13.06 22.36
CA ALA A 232 -8.59 13.35 21.17
C ALA A 232 -9.25 12.81 19.88
N ASN A 233 -8.62 13.05 18.74
CA ASN A 233 -9.01 12.39 17.49
C ASN A 233 -8.66 10.89 17.56
N ALA A 234 -9.62 10.03 17.23
CA ALA A 234 -9.48 8.57 17.38
C ALA A 234 -8.36 7.99 16.49
N ASP A 235 -8.15 8.54 15.28
CA ASP A 235 -7.09 8.08 14.37
C ASP A 235 -5.71 8.50 14.90
N GLN A 236 -5.61 9.68 15.53
CA GLN A 236 -4.37 10.11 16.17
C GLN A 236 -4.03 9.25 17.40
N VAL A 237 -5.03 8.94 18.23
CA VAL A 237 -4.87 8.00 19.35
C VAL A 237 -4.37 6.64 18.87
N ALA A 238 -4.95 6.12 17.79
CA ALA A 238 -4.50 4.87 17.18
C ALA A 238 -3.03 4.96 16.74
N ALA A 239 -2.63 6.03 16.06
CA ALA A 239 -1.24 6.23 15.62
C ALA A 239 -0.25 6.35 16.79
N ILE A 240 -0.62 7.01 17.90
CA ILE A 240 0.18 7.07 19.13
C ILE A 240 0.36 5.66 19.74
N ASN A 241 -0.70 4.88 19.82
CA ASN A 241 -0.65 3.53 20.35
C ASN A 241 0.14 2.57 19.45
N VAL A 242 0.05 2.74 18.12
CA VAL A 242 0.89 2.03 17.15
C VAL A 242 2.37 2.34 17.43
N LEU A 243 2.72 3.61 17.62
CA LEU A 243 4.10 4.00 17.95
C LEU A 243 4.60 3.36 19.24
N ARG A 244 3.79 3.37 20.30
CA ARG A 244 4.13 2.76 21.61
C ARG A 244 4.37 1.25 21.47
N ALA A 245 3.49 0.56 20.77
CA ALA A 245 3.65 -0.87 20.52
C ALA A 245 4.92 -1.15 19.70
N GLY A 246 5.25 -0.28 18.75
CA GLY A 246 6.48 -0.36 17.97
C GLY A 246 7.74 -0.17 18.79
N HIS A 247 7.76 0.81 19.70
CA HIS A 247 8.89 1.01 20.61
C HIS A 247 9.13 -0.21 21.50
N ALA A 248 8.07 -0.77 22.08
CA ALA A 248 8.18 -1.97 22.91
C ALA A 248 8.75 -3.15 22.11
N ARG A 249 8.26 -3.36 20.88
CA ARG A 249 8.76 -4.41 20.01
C ARG A 249 10.20 -4.19 19.56
N PHE A 250 10.54 -2.98 19.15
CA PHE A 250 11.90 -2.62 18.71
C PHE A 250 12.92 -2.78 19.84
N ALA A 251 12.58 -2.37 21.03
CA ALA A 251 13.42 -2.59 22.21
C ALA A 251 13.70 -4.09 22.46
N CYS A 252 12.68 -4.94 22.32
CA CYS A 252 12.84 -6.39 22.44
C CYS A 252 13.74 -6.98 21.32
N GLU A 253 13.61 -6.50 20.10
CA GLU A 253 14.44 -6.97 18.96
C GLU A 253 15.90 -6.57 19.13
N VAL A 254 16.17 -5.35 19.59
CA VAL A 254 17.54 -4.85 19.84
C VAL A 254 18.19 -5.54 21.05
N SER A 255 17.41 -5.87 22.08
CA SER A 255 17.91 -6.59 23.26
C SER A 255 18.12 -8.09 23.04
N GLY A 256 17.86 -8.63 21.86
CA GLY A 256 18.02 -10.04 21.56
C GLY A 256 16.95 -10.97 22.16
N ALA A 257 15.92 -10.41 22.78
CA ALA A 257 14.82 -11.15 23.40
C ALA A 257 13.84 -11.79 22.39
N VAL A 258 13.87 -11.34 21.11
CA VAL A 258 13.09 -11.92 20.02
C VAL A 258 14.02 -12.25 18.86
N ARG A 259 14.19 -13.52 18.56
CA ARG A 259 14.90 -13.96 17.35
C ARG A 259 14.09 -13.49 16.14
N PRO A 260 14.66 -12.69 15.20
CA PRO A 260 13.91 -12.28 14.02
C PRO A 260 13.52 -13.52 13.22
N PRO A 261 12.32 -13.59 12.64
CA PRO A 261 12.02 -14.65 11.66
C PRO A 261 13.05 -14.52 10.54
N ALA A 262 13.64 -15.65 10.16
CA ALA A 262 14.62 -15.72 9.08
C ALA A 262 14.08 -14.96 7.87
N ALA A 263 14.91 -14.08 7.30
CA ALA A 263 14.56 -13.31 6.12
C ALA A 263 14.14 -14.26 5.00
N GLY A 264 12.86 -14.40 4.83
CA GLY A 264 12.29 -15.16 3.72
C GLY A 264 12.64 -14.42 2.43
N THR A 265 13.45 -15.03 1.59
CA THR A 265 13.63 -14.60 0.22
C THR A 265 12.27 -14.56 -0.44
N HIS A 266 11.74 -13.35 -0.67
CA HIS A 266 10.54 -13.17 -1.47
C HIS A 266 10.83 -13.58 -2.91
N ARG A 267 10.63 -14.87 -3.22
CA ARG A 267 10.37 -15.31 -4.59
C ARG A 267 8.97 -14.79 -4.94
N SER A 268 8.91 -13.85 -5.85
CA SER A 268 7.68 -13.54 -6.57
C SER A 268 7.38 -14.72 -7.49
N ASP A 269 6.58 -15.67 -7.03
CA ASP A 269 5.97 -16.66 -7.89
C ASP A 269 4.97 -15.96 -8.81
N SER A 270 5.46 -15.55 -9.98
CA SER A 270 4.61 -15.30 -11.14
C SER A 270 4.20 -16.67 -11.70
N GLY A 271 3.14 -17.24 -11.15
CA GLY A 271 2.49 -18.44 -11.67
C GLY A 271 1.99 -18.19 -13.09
N VAL A 272 2.80 -18.54 -14.06
CA VAL A 272 2.36 -18.74 -15.45
C VAL A 272 1.62 -20.06 -15.49
N ALA A 273 0.28 -19.98 -15.49
CA ALA A 273 -0.55 -21.12 -15.82
C ALA A 273 -0.30 -21.53 -17.28
N GLN A 274 0.48 -22.58 -17.49
CA GLN A 274 0.54 -23.29 -18.76
C GLN A 274 -0.82 -23.96 -19.01
N ARG A 275 -1.62 -23.43 -19.91
CA ARG A 275 -2.69 -24.21 -20.55
C ARG A 275 -2.07 -25.04 -21.68
N ARG A 276 -2.06 -26.35 -21.50
CA ARG A 276 -1.84 -27.31 -22.59
C ARG A 276 -3.00 -27.25 -23.57
N ALA A 277 -2.64 -27.39 -24.83
CA ALA A 277 -3.34 -27.67 -26.08
C ALA A 277 -4.86 -27.58 -26.10
#